data_3bd899fb5f724209ab265ed5ddd07beb
#
_entry.id   3bd899fb5f724209ab265ed5ddd07beb
#
_cell.length_a   1.000
_cell.length_b   1.000
_cell.length_c   1.000
_cell.angle_alpha   90.00
_cell.angle_beta   90.00
_cell.angle_gamma   90.00
#
_symmetry.space_group_name_H-M   'P 1'
#
loop_
_entity.id
_entity.type
_entity.pdbx_description
1 polymer ?
#
loop_
_entity_poly.entity_id
_entity_poly.type
_entity_poly.pdbx_seq_one_letter_code
_entity_poly.pdbx_strand_id
1 'polypeptide(L)'
;MTEWKELALPPRIKSGRGFESLTPQQYEERKANAYNASAGHLDAVDGYTCDLCKNRGDTATVKYNEAFGYYYETLVPCKCQRVRDALRRLQASGLKNVVKEFTFDRYEAADEWQQRLKDKAMQFCKDDAHTWLFMGGQSGAGKTHLCTAVTVHYIRKGKEARYMLWRDEIAQIKAIVTDSAAYAARMDALKKTPVLYIDDLFKGGQGEGGQFRAPTEADIKAAFEIINYRYNNPDLVTILSSERTIGELSQIDEAIAGRIAERAKAAGYCLSIKRDPRRNWRLKDIEEV
;
A
#
# COMPACT_ATOMS: atom_id res chain seq x y z
N MET A 1 -50.15 36.81 12.18
CA MET A 1 -50.45 36.17 10.89
C MET A 1 -49.50 36.78 9.88
N THR A 2 -48.43 36.12 9.57
CA THR A 2 -47.41 36.58 8.61
C THR A 2 -47.63 35.80 7.32
N GLU A 3 -48.03 36.59 6.28
CA GLU A 3 -48.25 36.10 4.92
C GLU A 3 -46.95 35.46 4.36
N TRP A 4 -47.05 34.23 3.95
CA TRP A 4 -46.03 33.59 3.12
C TRP A 4 -46.16 34.11 1.70
N LYS A 5 -45.24 34.93 1.23
CA LYS A 5 -45.14 35.31 -0.17
C LYS A 5 -44.84 34.07 -0.99
N GLU A 6 -45.72 33.73 -1.93
CA GLU A 6 -45.46 32.75 -2.98
C GLU A 6 -44.15 33.04 -3.68
N LEU A 7 -43.21 32.08 -3.59
CA LEU A 7 -42.00 32.12 -4.40
C LEU A 7 -42.40 31.89 -5.84
N ALA A 8 -42.32 32.97 -6.63
CA ALA A 8 -42.58 32.92 -8.07
C ALA A 8 -41.65 31.92 -8.75
N LEU A 9 -42.24 30.96 -9.46
CA LEU A 9 -41.53 30.03 -10.34
C LEU A 9 -40.67 30.84 -11.33
N PRO A 10 -39.44 30.37 -11.63
CA PRO A 10 -38.59 31.09 -12.59
C PRO A 10 -39.27 31.14 -13.95
N PRO A 11 -39.05 32.21 -14.73
CA PRO A 11 -39.75 32.46 -16.00
C PRO A 11 -39.52 31.31 -16.99
N ARG A 12 -40.60 30.81 -17.59
CA ARG A 12 -40.56 29.83 -18.69
C ARG A 12 -39.66 30.40 -19.79
N ILE A 13 -38.52 29.75 -20.00
CA ILE A 13 -37.65 30.04 -21.16
C ILE A 13 -38.45 29.69 -22.42
N LYS A 14 -38.73 30.71 -23.24
CA LYS A 14 -39.43 30.54 -24.52
C LYS A 14 -38.63 29.59 -25.41
N SER A 15 -39.26 28.50 -25.85
CA SER A 15 -38.72 27.47 -26.73
C SER A 15 -38.28 28.06 -28.08
N GLY A 16 -36.98 28.19 -28.29
CA GLY A 16 -36.40 28.21 -29.63
C GLY A 16 -36.51 26.81 -30.27
N ARG A 17 -36.79 26.77 -31.56
CA ARG A 17 -37.02 25.53 -32.33
C ARG A 17 -35.97 24.46 -32.00
N GLY A 18 -36.42 23.30 -31.52
CA GLY A 18 -35.59 22.07 -31.42
C GLY A 18 -35.16 21.61 -30.03
N PHE A 19 -35.58 22.22 -28.93
CA PHE A 19 -35.32 21.70 -27.60
C PHE A 19 -36.50 20.85 -27.10
N GLU A 20 -36.36 19.52 -27.07
CA GLU A 20 -37.25 18.66 -26.30
C GLU A 20 -37.16 19.10 -24.81
N SER A 21 -38.31 19.39 -24.19
CA SER A 21 -38.37 19.73 -22.77
C SER A 21 -38.00 18.49 -21.95
N LEU A 22 -36.82 18.50 -21.35
CA LEU A 22 -36.39 17.42 -20.47
C LEU A 22 -37.35 17.32 -19.25
N THR A 23 -37.68 16.10 -18.86
CA THR A 23 -38.33 15.86 -17.58
C THR A 23 -37.40 16.26 -16.42
N PRO A 24 -37.91 16.54 -15.20
CA PRO A 24 -37.07 16.83 -14.05
C PRO A 24 -36.01 15.74 -13.79
N GLN A 25 -36.35 14.47 -13.95
CA GLN A 25 -35.43 13.35 -13.84
C GLN A 25 -34.31 13.42 -14.90
N GLN A 26 -34.68 13.60 -16.18
CA GLN A 26 -33.73 13.70 -17.29
C GLN A 26 -32.79 14.91 -17.14
N TYR A 27 -33.26 16.00 -16.56
CA TYR A 27 -32.45 17.17 -16.27
C TYR A 27 -31.36 16.85 -15.25
N GLU A 28 -31.74 16.21 -14.11
CA GLU A 28 -30.78 15.82 -13.08
C GLU A 28 -29.82 14.71 -13.57
N GLU A 29 -30.30 13.76 -14.38
CA GLU A 29 -29.47 12.75 -15.02
C GLU A 29 -28.43 13.36 -15.97
N ARG A 30 -28.82 14.39 -16.73
CA ARG A 30 -27.88 15.09 -17.61
C ARG A 30 -26.79 15.80 -16.83
N LYS A 31 -27.10 16.41 -15.67
CA LYS A 31 -26.13 17.03 -14.76
C LYS A 31 -25.18 15.97 -14.20
N ALA A 32 -25.71 14.88 -13.66
CA ALA A 32 -24.92 13.76 -13.13
C ALA A 32 -23.99 13.16 -14.19
N ASN A 33 -24.49 12.97 -15.42
CA ASN A 33 -23.68 12.48 -16.53
C ASN A 33 -22.57 13.45 -16.93
N ALA A 34 -22.86 14.75 -16.97
CA ALA A 34 -21.85 15.79 -17.25
C ALA A 34 -20.76 15.82 -16.18
N TYR A 35 -21.15 15.68 -14.89
CA TYR A 35 -20.24 15.55 -13.78
C TYR A 35 -19.34 14.31 -13.95
N ASN A 36 -19.93 13.15 -14.19
CA ASN A 36 -19.21 11.87 -14.36
C ASN A 36 -18.33 11.85 -15.62
N ALA A 37 -18.64 12.66 -16.62
CA ALA A 37 -17.84 12.77 -17.82
C ALA A 37 -16.54 13.56 -17.62
N SER A 38 -16.51 14.48 -16.65
CA SER A 38 -15.33 15.34 -16.39
C SER A 38 -14.27 14.59 -15.57
N ALA A 39 -12.99 14.88 -15.84
CA ALA A 39 -11.87 14.31 -15.12
C ALA A 39 -11.55 15.10 -13.84
N GLY A 40 -11.08 14.38 -12.81
CA GLY A 40 -10.44 14.94 -11.61
C GLY A 40 -8.92 14.85 -11.70
N HIS A 41 -8.24 15.16 -10.58
CA HIS A 41 -6.77 15.25 -10.52
C HIS A 41 -6.14 14.43 -9.38
N LEU A 42 -6.89 13.50 -8.78
CA LEU A 42 -6.39 12.73 -7.64
C LEU A 42 -5.22 11.80 -8.00
N ASP A 43 -5.13 11.37 -9.27
CA ASP A 43 -4.00 10.58 -9.79
C ASP A 43 -2.67 11.36 -9.73
N ALA A 44 -2.69 12.68 -9.89
CA ALA A 44 -1.50 13.50 -9.71
C ALA A 44 -0.99 13.50 -8.26
N VAL A 45 -1.90 13.29 -7.29
CA VAL A 45 -1.57 13.27 -5.85
C VAL A 45 -1.03 11.90 -5.43
N ASP A 46 -1.75 10.81 -5.75
CA ASP A 46 -1.49 9.47 -5.22
C ASP A 46 -0.95 8.46 -6.26
N GLY A 47 -0.89 8.85 -7.54
CA GLY A 47 -0.40 8.00 -8.63
C GLY A 47 -1.35 6.85 -9.00
N TYR A 48 -2.62 6.88 -8.54
CA TYR A 48 -3.63 5.87 -8.84
C TYR A 48 -4.68 6.42 -9.81
N THR A 49 -4.80 5.79 -10.97
CA THR A 49 -5.83 6.13 -11.97
C THR A 49 -7.09 5.30 -11.75
N CYS A 50 -8.25 5.96 -11.77
CA CYS A 50 -9.56 5.32 -11.65
C CYS A 50 -10.47 5.73 -12.82
N ASP A 51 -10.76 4.80 -13.69
CA ASP A 51 -11.62 5.03 -14.87
C ASP A 51 -13.08 5.25 -14.48
N LEU A 52 -13.53 4.66 -13.36
CA LEU A 52 -14.93 4.77 -12.92
C LEU A 52 -15.32 6.22 -12.57
N CYS A 53 -14.51 6.91 -11.78
CA CYS A 53 -14.77 8.31 -11.40
C CYS A 53 -13.84 9.31 -12.11
N LYS A 54 -13.04 8.86 -13.08
CA LYS A 54 -12.07 9.68 -13.80
C LYS A 54 -11.20 10.52 -12.86
N ASN A 55 -10.72 9.90 -11.79
CA ASN A 55 -9.86 10.52 -10.77
C ASN A 55 -10.51 11.63 -9.91
N ARG A 56 -11.85 11.68 -9.80
CA ARG A 56 -12.54 12.64 -8.94
C ARG A 56 -12.66 12.17 -7.48
N GLY A 57 -12.77 10.87 -7.26
CA GLY A 57 -12.97 10.26 -5.93
C GLY A 57 -14.45 10.00 -5.60
N ASP A 58 -15.37 10.53 -6.40
CA ASP A 58 -16.81 10.36 -6.28
C ASP A 58 -17.49 10.24 -7.65
N THR A 59 -18.73 9.84 -7.65
CA THR A 59 -19.60 9.78 -8.83
C THR A 59 -20.96 10.41 -8.50
N ALA A 60 -21.52 11.14 -9.44
CA ALA A 60 -22.86 11.70 -9.31
C ALA A 60 -23.92 10.65 -9.68
N THR A 61 -24.95 10.57 -8.87
CA THR A 61 -26.15 9.75 -9.11
C THR A 61 -27.39 10.57 -8.87
N VAL A 62 -28.53 10.19 -9.45
CA VAL A 62 -29.82 10.84 -9.25
C VAL A 62 -30.64 10.02 -8.27
N LYS A 63 -31.23 10.69 -7.29
CA LYS A 63 -32.16 10.10 -6.34
C LYS A 63 -33.50 10.83 -6.39
N TYR A 64 -34.58 10.13 -6.05
CA TYR A 64 -35.90 10.71 -5.86
C TYR A 64 -36.17 10.92 -4.38
N ASN A 65 -36.65 12.11 -4.03
CA ASN A 65 -37.08 12.43 -2.68
C ASN A 65 -38.58 12.23 -2.59
N GLU A 66 -39.03 11.15 -1.94
CA GLU A 66 -40.43 10.80 -1.81
C GLU A 66 -41.23 11.79 -0.97
N ALA A 67 -40.60 12.41 0.05
CA ALA A 67 -41.30 13.35 0.94
C ALA A 67 -41.65 14.68 0.25
N PHE A 68 -40.85 15.08 -0.73
CA PHE A 68 -41.02 16.37 -1.42
C PHE A 68 -41.28 16.24 -2.94
N GLY A 69 -41.32 15.02 -3.46
CA GLY A 69 -41.71 14.73 -4.84
C GLY A 69 -40.77 15.26 -5.93
N TYR A 70 -39.45 15.33 -5.69
CA TYR A 70 -38.49 15.81 -6.68
C TYR A 70 -37.25 14.92 -6.83
N TYR A 71 -36.62 14.98 -8.02
CA TYR A 71 -35.33 14.36 -8.30
C TYR A 71 -34.20 15.30 -7.95
N TYR A 72 -33.08 14.78 -7.45
CA TYR A 72 -31.87 15.55 -7.13
C TYR A 72 -30.60 14.76 -7.38
N GLU A 73 -29.56 15.48 -7.79
CA GLU A 73 -28.21 14.93 -7.93
C GLU A 73 -27.57 14.77 -6.54
N THR A 74 -26.90 13.65 -6.32
CA THR A 74 -26.11 13.39 -5.11
C THR A 74 -24.78 12.76 -5.46
N LEU A 75 -23.73 13.11 -4.71
CA LEU A 75 -22.42 12.51 -4.87
C LEU A 75 -22.29 11.25 -3.99
N VAL A 76 -21.77 10.21 -4.60
CA VAL A 76 -21.50 8.92 -3.91
C VAL A 76 -20.00 8.67 -3.96
N PRO A 77 -19.34 8.37 -2.80
CA PRO A 77 -17.94 8.04 -2.77
C PRO A 77 -17.61 6.88 -3.73
N CYS A 78 -16.60 7.06 -4.57
CA CYS A 78 -16.13 6.03 -5.48
C CYS A 78 -15.39 4.94 -4.71
N LYS A 79 -15.50 3.69 -5.18
CA LYS A 79 -14.76 2.55 -4.61
C LYS A 79 -13.25 2.78 -4.54
N CYS A 80 -12.70 3.62 -5.42
CA CYS A 80 -11.29 3.97 -5.43
C CYS A 80 -10.83 4.71 -4.16
N GLN A 81 -11.71 5.32 -3.38
CA GLN A 81 -11.32 6.02 -2.16
C GLN A 81 -10.62 5.10 -1.17
N ARG A 82 -11.06 3.84 -1.02
CA ARG A 82 -10.39 2.85 -0.17
C ARG A 82 -8.93 2.62 -0.58
N VAL A 83 -8.69 2.49 -1.88
CA VAL A 83 -7.35 2.33 -2.45
C VAL A 83 -6.51 3.59 -2.20
N ARG A 84 -7.07 4.76 -2.47
CA ARG A 84 -6.40 6.06 -2.25
C ARG A 84 -6.05 6.29 -0.79
N ASP A 85 -6.95 5.94 0.14
CA ASP A 85 -6.70 6.03 1.58
C ASP A 85 -5.57 5.08 2.02
N ALA A 86 -5.53 3.86 1.48
CA ALA A 86 -4.45 2.92 1.76
C ALA A 86 -3.10 3.42 1.21
N LEU A 87 -3.08 3.99 0.00
CA LEU A 87 -1.88 4.60 -0.58
C LEU A 87 -1.42 5.82 0.25
N ARG A 88 -2.33 6.67 0.69
CA ARG A 88 -2.01 7.81 1.57
C ARG A 88 -1.42 7.36 2.91
N ARG A 89 -1.98 6.31 3.53
CA ARG A 89 -1.41 5.71 4.75
C ARG A 89 -0.01 5.15 4.52
N LEU A 90 0.20 4.47 3.39
CA LEU A 90 1.51 3.97 3.00
C LEU A 90 2.53 5.11 2.82
N GLN A 91 2.12 6.18 2.17
CA GLN A 91 2.96 7.39 2.00
C GLN A 91 3.28 8.07 3.35
N ALA A 92 2.31 8.14 4.26
CA ALA A 92 2.47 8.73 5.58
C ALA A 92 3.41 7.91 6.49
N SER A 93 3.54 6.60 6.27
CA SER A 93 4.42 5.71 7.03
C SER A 93 5.91 5.77 6.63
N GLY A 94 6.33 6.78 5.85
CA GLY A 94 7.73 7.02 5.49
C GLY A 94 8.07 6.80 4.01
N LEU A 95 7.12 6.29 3.21
CA LEU A 95 7.31 6.03 1.78
C LEU A 95 6.75 7.14 0.87
N LYS A 96 6.86 8.43 1.27
CA LYS A 96 6.18 9.58 0.63
C LYS A 96 6.27 9.62 -0.89
N ASN A 97 7.46 9.55 -1.48
CA ASN A 97 7.64 9.56 -2.93
C ASN A 97 7.77 8.17 -3.53
N VAL A 98 8.01 7.19 -2.68
CA VAL A 98 8.38 5.83 -3.04
C VAL A 98 7.25 5.09 -3.76
N VAL A 99 5.98 5.39 -3.44
CA VAL A 99 4.81 4.77 -4.09
C VAL A 99 4.75 5.09 -5.59
N LYS A 100 5.19 6.30 -5.99
CA LYS A 100 5.23 6.70 -7.41
C LYS A 100 6.51 6.24 -8.11
N GLU A 101 7.61 6.16 -7.37
CA GLU A 101 8.94 5.86 -7.90
C GLU A 101 9.23 4.35 -7.89
N PHE A 102 8.80 3.63 -6.85
CA PHE A 102 9.07 2.20 -6.70
C PHE A 102 7.97 1.35 -7.33
N THR A 103 7.94 1.38 -8.67
CA THR A 103 7.07 0.55 -9.50
C THR A 103 7.90 -0.49 -10.26
N PHE A 104 7.28 -1.57 -10.71
CA PHE A 104 7.97 -2.57 -11.52
C PHE A 104 8.56 -1.98 -12.81
N ASP A 105 7.89 -1.01 -13.42
CA ASP A 105 8.33 -0.39 -14.67
C ASP A 105 9.58 0.48 -14.47
N ARG A 106 9.71 1.12 -13.30
CA ARG A 106 10.86 1.95 -12.95
C ARG A 106 12.01 1.18 -12.31
N TYR A 107 11.83 -0.11 -12.05
CA TYR A 107 12.93 -0.93 -11.56
C TYR A 107 13.87 -1.27 -12.71
N GLU A 108 15.05 -0.69 -12.66
CA GLU A 108 16.12 -0.95 -13.63
C GLU A 108 16.78 -2.29 -13.33
N ALA A 109 16.63 -3.23 -14.24
CA ALA A 109 17.24 -4.54 -14.18
C ALA A 109 18.33 -4.63 -15.24
N ALA A 110 19.50 -4.08 -14.94
CA ALA A 110 20.65 -4.10 -15.85
C ALA A 110 21.32 -5.48 -15.90
N ASP A 111 21.29 -6.20 -14.78
CA ASP A 111 21.91 -7.51 -14.63
C ASP A 111 20.87 -8.62 -14.55
N GLU A 112 21.27 -9.82 -14.94
CA GLU A 112 20.42 -11.03 -14.92
C GLU A 112 19.86 -11.34 -13.51
N TRP A 113 20.64 -11.12 -12.46
CA TRP A 113 20.17 -11.31 -11.08
C TRP A 113 19.08 -10.30 -10.68
N GLN A 114 19.14 -9.07 -11.18
CA GLN A 114 18.10 -8.05 -10.94
C GLN A 114 16.81 -8.42 -11.68
N GLN A 115 16.94 -8.85 -12.95
CA GLN A 115 15.82 -9.34 -13.73
C GLN A 115 15.13 -10.51 -13.02
N ARG A 116 15.90 -11.46 -12.50
CA ARG A 116 15.38 -12.59 -11.72
C ARG A 116 14.61 -12.16 -10.47
N LEU A 117 15.10 -11.14 -9.74
CA LEU A 117 14.37 -10.60 -8.58
C LEU A 117 13.06 -9.96 -9.00
N LYS A 118 13.08 -9.15 -10.07
CA LYS A 118 11.89 -8.50 -10.64
C LYS A 118 10.85 -9.54 -11.07
N ASP A 119 11.28 -10.56 -11.82
CA ASP A 119 10.40 -11.62 -12.32
C ASP A 119 9.74 -12.38 -11.17
N LYS A 120 10.50 -12.70 -10.12
CA LYS A 120 9.98 -13.35 -8.92
C LYS A 120 8.99 -12.48 -8.16
N ALA A 121 9.25 -11.19 -8.03
CA ALA A 121 8.31 -10.25 -7.42
C ALA A 121 7.00 -10.12 -8.24
N MET A 122 7.12 -10.05 -9.56
CA MET A 122 5.96 -10.01 -10.45
C MET A 122 5.19 -11.34 -10.47
N GLN A 123 5.89 -12.47 -10.40
CA GLN A 123 5.29 -13.79 -10.26
C GLN A 123 4.48 -13.90 -8.96
N PHE A 124 5.05 -13.43 -7.84
CA PHE A 124 4.37 -13.40 -6.54
C PHE A 124 3.06 -12.59 -6.58
N CYS A 125 3.02 -11.49 -7.31
CA CYS A 125 1.80 -10.69 -7.50
C CYS A 125 0.66 -11.43 -8.22
N LYS A 126 0.97 -12.49 -8.97
CA LYS A 126 0.01 -13.30 -9.74
C LYS A 126 -0.30 -14.65 -9.06
N ASP A 127 0.42 -14.96 -8.01
CA ASP A 127 0.31 -16.22 -7.29
C ASP A 127 -0.63 -16.06 -6.09
N ASP A 128 -1.83 -16.62 -6.20
CA ASP A 128 -2.81 -16.56 -5.10
C ASP A 128 -2.63 -17.71 -4.08
N ALA A 129 -1.76 -18.71 -4.38
CA ALA A 129 -1.50 -19.85 -3.50
C ALA A 129 -0.43 -19.55 -2.44
N HIS A 130 0.47 -18.59 -2.69
CA HIS A 130 1.56 -18.25 -1.81
C HIS A 130 1.46 -16.81 -1.32
N THR A 131 1.61 -16.63 -0.02
CA THR A 131 1.37 -15.33 0.65
C THR A 131 2.61 -14.72 1.27
N TRP A 132 3.79 -15.37 1.16
CA TRP A 132 5.04 -14.88 1.75
C TRP A 132 6.12 -14.63 0.71
N LEU A 133 6.72 -13.43 0.78
CA LEU A 133 7.87 -13.02 -0.01
C LEU A 133 8.98 -12.52 0.93
N PHE A 134 10.17 -13.09 0.82
CA PHE A 134 11.37 -12.64 1.52
C PHE A 134 12.47 -12.24 0.54
N MET A 135 13.03 -11.05 0.73
CA MET A 135 14.21 -10.56 0.01
C MET A 135 15.29 -10.14 1.00
N GLY A 136 16.35 -10.92 1.11
CA GLY A 136 17.45 -10.68 2.06
C GLY A 136 18.80 -10.44 1.40
N GLY A 137 19.76 -9.89 2.15
CA GLY A 137 21.17 -9.75 1.74
C GLY A 137 21.57 -8.34 1.29
N GLN A 138 22.42 -8.21 0.28
CA GLN A 138 23.14 -7.01 -0.14
C GLN A 138 22.31 -5.71 0.00
N SER A 139 22.88 -4.70 0.69
CA SER A 139 22.32 -3.35 0.74
C SER A 139 22.36 -2.68 -0.63
N GLY A 140 21.39 -1.82 -0.93
CA GLY A 140 21.33 -1.12 -2.22
C GLY A 140 20.95 -2.01 -3.41
N ALA A 141 20.54 -3.27 -3.20
CA ALA A 141 20.18 -4.20 -4.27
C ALA A 141 18.72 -4.07 -4.77
N GLY A 142 18.01 -3.01 -4.39
CA GLY A 142 16.65 -2.75 -4.85
C GLY A 142 15.54 -3.52 -4.12
N LYS A 143 15.83 -4.18 -2.99
CA LYS A 143 14.83 -4.95 -2.19
C LYS A 143 13.60 -4.11 -1.82
N THR A 144 13.84 -2.94 -1.20
CA THR A 144 12.76 -2.02 -0.80
C THR A 144 11.92 -1.58 -2.00
N HIS A 145 12.56 -1.34 -3.16
CA HIS A 145 11.85 -1.00 -4.39
C HIS A 145 10.84 -2.10 -4.79
N LEU A 146 11.31 -3.33 -4.94
CA LEU A 146 10.46 -4.45 -5.37
C LEU A 146 9.40 -4.81 -4.32
N CYS A 147 9.75 -4.86 -3.03
CA CYS A 147 8.80 -5.13 -1.96
C CYS A 147 7.70 -4.06 -1.87
N THR A 148 8.06 -2.78 -2.09
CA THR A 148 7.09 -1.70 -2.18
C THR A 148 6.18 -1.85 -3.41
N ALA A 149 6.73 -2.17 -4.59
CA ALA A 149 5.94 -2.41 -5.80
C ALA A 149 4.91 -3.54 -5.59
N VAL A 150 5.31 -4.63 -4.93
CA VAL A 150 4.43 -5.74 -4.55
C VAL A 150 3.34 -5.26 -3.58
N THR A 151 3.69 -4.48 -2.55
CA THR A 151 2.73 -3.94 -1.57
C THR A 151 1.69 -3.05 -2.26
N VAL A 152 2.14 -2.14 -3.13
CA VAL A 152 1.26 -1.26 -3.93
C VAL A 152 0.33 -2.08 -4.84
N HIS A 153 0.81 -3.19 -5.41
CA HIS A 153 -0.02 -4.09 -6.21
C HIS A 153 -1.23 -4.62 -5.40
N TYR A 154 -1.00 -5.08 -4.16
CA TYR A 154 -2.09 -5.56 -3.30
C TYR A 154 -3.05 -4.45 -2.88
N ILE A 155 -2.54 -3.24 -2.62
CA ILE A 155 -3.38 -2.07 -2.35
C ILE A 155 -4.28 -1.77 -3.55
N ARG A 156 -3.74 -1.80 -4.77
CA ARG A 156 -4.50 -1.58 -6.01
C ARG A 156 -5.57 -2.65 -6.24
N LYS A 157 -5.35 -3.86 -5.75
CA LYS A 157 -6.37 -4.94 -5.68
C LYS A 157 -7.41 -4.71 -4.56
N GLY A 158 -7.34 -3.61 -3.82
CA GLY A 158 -8.30 -3.25 -2.76
C GLY A 158 -8.01 -3.90 -1.40
N LYS A 159 -6.86 -4.56 -1.23
CA LYS A 159 -6.45 -5.10 0.07
C LYS A 159 -5.89 -4.00 0.97
N GLU A 160 -6.26 -4.02 2.25
CA GLU A 160 -5.62 -3.17 3.24
C GLU A 160 -4.17 -3.61 3.44
N ALA A 161 -3.23 -2.65 3.42
CA ALA A 161 -1.82 -2.92 3.63
C ALA A 161 -1.23 -1.98 4.66
N ARG A 162 -0.26 -2.50 5.41
CA ARG A 162 0.55 -1.75 6.37
C ARG A 162 2.03 -1.93 6.04
N TYR A 163 2.75 -0.80 6.05
CA TYR A 163 4.21 -0.75 5.99
C TYR A 163 4.78 -0.59 7.40
N MET A 164 5.81 -1.33 7.68
CA MET A 164 6.56 -1.31 8.93
C MET A 164 8.04 -1.18 8.61
N LEU A 165 8.62 0.02 8.78
CA LEU A 165 10.07 0.15 8.86
C LEU A 165 10.50 -0.40 10.21
N TRP A 166 11.24 -1.52 10.20
CA TRP A 166 11.55 -2.29 11.40
C TRP A 166 12.09 -1.43 12.54
N ARG A 167 13.12 -0.64 12.26
CA ARG A 167 13.80 0.15 13.28
C ARG A 167 12.88 1.15 14.00
N ASP A 168 12.04 1.82 13.24
CA ASP A 168 11.19 2.89 13.79
C ASP A 168 10.00 2.29 14.54
N GLU A 169 9.40 1.24 13.98
CA GLU A 169 8.25 0.58 14.59
C GLU A 169 8.62 -0.14 15.88
N ILE A 170 9.77 -0.85 15.91
CA ILE A 170 10.21 -1.55 17.11
C ILE A 170 10.55 -0.59 18.25
N ALA A 171 11.07 0.60 17.95
CA ALA A 171 11.30 1.63 18.95
C ALA A 171 9.99 2.09 19.60
N GLN A 172 8.93 2.27 18.80
CA GLN A 172 7.60 2.65 19.28
C GLN A 172 6.93 1.52 20.07
N ILE A 173 7.08 0.26 19.65
CA ILE A 173 6.58 -0.90 20.40
C ILE A 173 7.25 -1.00 21.78
N LYS A 174 8.57 -0.82 21.83
CA LYS A 174 9.31 -0.83 23.11
C LYS A 174 8.91 0.31 24.05
N ALA A 175 8.61 1.48 23.50
CA ALA A 175 8.20 2.64 24.30
C ALA A 175 6.86 2.45 25.03
N ILE A 176 6.00 1.55 24.52
CA ILE A 176 4.66 1.28 25.08
C ILE A 176 4.55 -0.09 25.74
N VAL A 177 5.66 -0.80 25.98
CA VAL A 177 5.63 -2.19 26.49
C VAL A 177 4.97 -2.30 27.87
N THR A 178 4.99 -1.24 28.68
CA THR A 178 4.35 -1.17 30.01
C THR A 178 2.85 -0.86 29.94
N ASP A 179 2.35 -0.32 28.82
CA ASP A 179 0.93 -0.12 28.56
C ASP A 179 0.40 -1.32 27.77
N SER A 180 -0.17 -2.28 28.48
CA SER A 180 -0.66 -3.53 27.88
C SER A 180 -1.75 -3.31 26.83
N ALA A 181 -2.61 -2.31 26.98
CA ALA A 181 -3.68 -2.03 26.02
C ALA A 181 -3.11 -1.40 24.74
N ALA A 182 -2.23 -0.42 24.85
CA ALA A 182 -1.57 0.21 23.71
C ALA A 182 -0.67 -0.81 22.97
N TYR A 183 0.08 -1.63 23.71
CA TYR A 183 0.91 -2.70 23.16
C TYR A 183 0.06 -3.70 22.35
N ALA A 184 -1.01 -4.24 22.97
CA ALA A 184 -1.89 -5.19 22.31
C ALA A 184 -2.52 -4.61 21.04
N ALA A 185 -3.04 -3.38 21.09
CA ALA A 185 -3.63 -2.72 19.94
C ALA A 185 -2.63 -2.54 18.78
N ARG A 186 -1.38 -2.16 19.10
CA ARG A 186 -0.34 -1.97 18.08
C ARG A 186 0.11 -3.29 17.48
N MET A 187 0.34 -4.31 18.30
CA MET A 187 0.72 -5.65 17.85
C MET A 187 -0.39 -6.29 17.03
N ASP A 188 -1.65 -6.14 17.42
CA ASP A 188 -2.80 -6.64 16.66
C ASP A 188 -2.93 -5.97 15.29
N ALA A 189 -2.66 -4.68 15.21
CA ALA A 189 -2.65 -3.96 13.94
C ALA A 189 -1.57 -4.49 12.97
N LEU A 190 -0.42 -4.96 13.46
CA LEU A 190 0.63 -5.59 12.64
C LEU A 190 0.31 -7.06 12.33
N LYS A 191 -0.16 -7.80 13.33
CA LYS A 191 -0.48 -9.23 13.19
C LYS A 191 -1.63 -9.48 12.21
N LYS A 192 -2.71 -8.69 12.30
CA LYS A 192 -4.01 -8.98 11.65
C LYS A 192 -4.22 -8.24 10.32
N THR A 193 -3.39 -7.26 9.97
CA THR A 193 -3.54 -6.58 8.66
C THR A 193 -3.43 -7.57 7.50
N PRO A 194 -4.30 -7.49 6.48
CA PRO A 194 -4.29 -8.43 5.36
C PRO A 194 -2.94 -8.49 4.63
N VAL A 195 -2.28 -7.34 4.43
CA VAL A 195 -0.95 -7.26 3.82
C VAL A 195 -0.02 -6.50 4.76
N LEU A 196 1.06 -7.15 5.20
CA LEU A 196 2.11 -6.52 6.00
C LEU A 196 3.42 -6.53 5.20
N TYR A 197 4.03 -5.36 5.06
CA TYR A 197 5.40 -5.25 4.59
C TYR A 197 6.32 -4.81 5.74
N ILE A 198 7.23 -5.70 6.15
CA ILE A 198 8.29 -5.43 7.12
C ILE A 198 9.56 -5.12 6.34
N ASP A 199 9.99 -3.87 6.38
CA ASP A 199 11.22 -3.42 5.71
C ASP A 199 12.39 -3.37 6.70
N ASP A 200 13.54 -3.84 6.21
CA ASP A 200 14.80 -3.87 6.95
C ASP A 200 14.74 -4.66 8.28
N LEU A 201 14.09 -5.85 8.26
CA LEU A 201 13.96 -6.72 9.43
C LEU A 201 15.32 -6.94 10.11
N PHE A 202 15.39 -6.68 11.42
CA PHE A 202 16.58 -6.74 12.27
C PHE A 202 17.75 -5.85 11.82
N LYS A 203 17.46 -4.74 11.11
CA LYS A 203 18.46 -3.72 10.84
C LYS A 203 18.78 -2.98 12.14
N GLY A 204 19.97 -3.25 12.67
CA GLY A 204 20.54 -2.55 13.80
C GLY A 204 21.39 -1.34 13.36
N GLY A 205 21.79 -0.50 14.33
CA GLY A 205 22.87 0.47 14.11
C GLY A 205 24.19 -0.28 13.83
N GLN A 206 25.17 0.42 13.22
CA GLN A 206 26.54 -0.11 13.12
C GLN A 206 27.18 -0.12 14.50
N GLY A 207 27.75 -1.25 14.90
CA GLY A 207 28.64 -1.38 16.03
C GLY A 207 30.08 -0.99 15.66
N GLU A 208 30.99 -1.03 16.62
CA GLU A 208 32.43 -0.84 16.41
C GLU A 208 32.94 -1.84 15.35
N GLY A 209 33.72 -1.38 14.38
CA GLY A 209 34.24 -2.22 13.31
C GLY A 209 33.30 -2.49 12.13
N GLY A 210 32.18 -1.74 12.01
CA GLY A 210 31.28 -1.84 10.85
C GLY A 210 30.34 -3.06 10.85
N GLN A 211 30.35 -3.86 11.92
CA GLN A 211 29.45 -4.98 12.09
C GLN A 211 28.03 -4.51 12.47
N PHE A 212 27.01 -5.17 11.96
CA PHE A 212 25.64 -4.91 12.39
C PHE A 212 25.46 -5.25 13.86
N ARG A 213 24.91 -4.31 14.63
CA ARG A 213 24.52 -4.57 16.00
C ARG A 213 23.51 -5.73 16.04
N ALA A 214 23.75 -6.70 16.92
CA ALA A 214 22.80 -7.79 17.13
C ALA A 214 21.46 -7.23 17.62
N PRO A 215 20.31 -7.80 17.16
CA PRO A 215 19.02 -7.45 17.73
C PRO A 215 18.96 -7.82 19.21
N THR A 216 18.24 -7.04 19.99
CA THR A 216 18.02 -7.33 21.40
C THR A 216 16.98 -8.43 21.56
N GLU A 217 16.93 -9.07 22.73
CA GLU A 217 15.92 -10.08 23.05
C GLU A 217 14.48 -9.54 22.85
N ALA A 218 14.24 -8.27 23.20
CA ALA A 218 12.95 -7.61 22.97
C ALA A 218 12.62 -7.47 21.47
N ASP A 219 13.64 -7.23 20.62
CA ASP A 219 13.45 -7.21 19.15
C ASP A 219 13.04 -8.59 18.63
N ILE A 220 13.73 -9.61 19.09
CA ILE A 220 13.46 -11.02 18.70
C ILE A 220 12.06 -11.43 19.16
N LYS A 221 11.69 -11.13 20.40
CA LYS A 221 10.35 -11.44 20.93
C LYS A 221 9.23 -10.76 20.12
N ALA A 222 9.36 -9.49 19.81
CA ALA A 222 8.37 -8.77 19.03
C ALA A 222 8.28 -9.31 17.58
N ALA A 223 9.42 -9.61 16.94
CA ALA A 223 9.46 -10.25 15.61
C ALA A 223 8.79 -11.62 15.64
N PHE A 224 9.12 -12.44 16.63
CA PHE A 224 8.54 -13.76 16.77
C PHE A 224 7.01 -13.69 16.93
N GLU A 225 6.50 -12.78 17.75
CA GLU A 225 5.06 -12.62 17.98
C GLU A 225 4.32 -12.28 16.67
N ILE A 226 4.84 -11.34 15.87
CA ILE A 226 4.25 -10.95 14.60
C ILE A 226 4.33 -12.09 13.59
N ILE A 227 5.53 -12.65 13.39
CA ILE A 227 5.80 -13.66 12.38
C ILE A 227 5.08 -14.98 12.70
N ASN A 228 5.07 -15.41 13.96
CA ASN A 228 4.38 -16.62 14.37
C ASN A 228 2.86 -16.52 14.22
N TYR A 229 2.26 -15.39 14.55
CA TYR A 229 0.83 -15.16 14.32
C TYR A 229 0.51 -15.29 12.83
N ARG A 230 1.27 -14.59 11.97
CA ARG A 230 1.05 -14.60 10.52
C ARG A 230 1.35 -15.94 9.87
N TYR A 231 2.34 -16.68 10.39
CA TYR A 231 2.63 -18.04 9.97
C TYR A 231 1.45 -19.00 10.18
N ASN A 232 0.73 -18.86 11.31
CA ASN A 232 -0.46 -19.64 11.63
C ASN A 232 -1.74 -19.13 10.91
N ASN A 233 -1.67 -18.02 10.19
CA ASN A 233 -2.78 -17.46 9.42
C ASN A 233 -2.37 -17.33 7.93
N PRO A 234 -2.50 -18.40 7.13
CA PRO A 234 -1.92 -18.49 5.79
C PRO A 234 -2.48 -17.50 4.78
N ASP A 235 -3.67 -16.95 5.01
CA ASP A 235 -4.32 -15.97 4.12
C ASP A 235 -3.68 -14.58 4.22
N LEU A 236 -2.83 -14.33 5.22
CA LEU A 236 -2.19 -13.05 5.46
C LEU A 236 -0.93 -12.90 4.61
N VAL A 237 -0.96 -11.95 3.68
CA VAL A 237 0.20 -11.65 2.82
C VAL A 237 1.29 -10.97 3.64
N THR A 238 2.48 -11.57 3.65
CA THR A 238 3.65 -11.10 4.42
C THR A 238 4.83 -10.88 3.48
N ILE A 239 5.26 -9.65 3.38
CA ILE A 239 6.38 -9.21 2.56
C ILE A 239 7.49 -8.78 3.52
N LEU A 240 8.70 -9.31 3.35
CA LEU A 240 9.83 -9.02 4.23
C LEU A 240 11.05 -8.64 3.39
N SER A 241 11.72 -7.56 3.79
CA SER A 241 13.09 -7.28 3.35
C SER A 241 14.04 -7.27 4.54
N SER A 242 15.30 -7.62 4.32
CA SER A 242 16.37 -7.57 5.32
C SER A 242 17.72 -7.32 4.65
N GLU A 243 18.66 -6.70 5.35
CA GLU A 243 20.07 -6.70 4.94
C GLU A 243 20.77 -8.02 5.29
N ARG A 244 20.08 -8.95 5.95
CA ARG A 244 20.53 -10.29 6.28
C ARG A 244 19.93 -11.30 5.33
N THR A 245 20.71 -12.29 4.94
CA THR A 245 20.23 -13.49 4.23
C THR A 245 19.40 -14.34 5.19
N ILE A 246 18.63 -15.31 4.66
CA ILE A 246 17.88 -16.24 5.52
C ILE A 246 18.80 -17.05 6.44
N GLY A 247 20.00 -17.40 5.96
CA GLY A 247 21.01 -18.10 6.77
C GLY A 247 21.58 -17.22 7.89
N GLU A 248 21.76 -15.92 7.67
CA GLU A 248 22.16 -14.98 8.72
C GLU A 248 21.03 -14.70 9.72
N LEU A 249 19.77 -14.74 9.28
CA LEU A 249 18.60 -14.66 10.18
C LEU A 249 18.50 -15.89 11.08
N SER A 250 18.82 -17.09 10.58
CA SER A 250 18.78 -18.32 11.40
C SER A 250 19.83 -18.32 12.53
N GLN A 251 20.91 -17.56 12.39
CA GLN A 251 21.90 -17.35 13.46
C GLN A 251 21.39 -16.41 14.57
N ILE A 252 20.39 -15.59 14.28
CA ILE A 252 19.73 -14.71 15.26
C ILE A 252 18.64 -15.51 15.98
N ASP A 253 17.73 -16.10 15.21
CA ASP A 253 16.62 -16.90 15.71
C ASP A 253 16.19 -17.93 14.64
N GLU A 254 16.44 -19.21 14.92
CA GLU A 254 16.15 -20.31 14.00
C GLU A 254 14.63 -20.47 13.79
N ALA A 255 13.83 -20.20 14.80
CA ALA A 255 12.38 -20.33 14.71
C ALA A 255 11.74 -19.27 13.81
N ILE A 256 12.23 -18.03 13.85
CA ILE A 256 11.81 -16.95 12.95
C ILE A 256 12.23 -17.26 11.52
N ALA A 257 13.52 -17.55 11.30
CA ALA A 257 14.07 -17.85 9.98
C ALA A 257 13.41 -19.08 9.35
N GLY A 258 13.18 -20.14 10.15
CA GLY A 258 12.50 -21.35 9.70
C GLY A 258 11.08 -21.08 9.18
N ARG A 259 10.28 -20.30 9.91
CA ARG A 259 8.92 -19.93 9.49
C ARG A 259 8.91 -19.11 8.19
N ILE A 260 9.81 -18.13 8.08
CA ILE A 260 9.95 -17.33 6.86
C ILE A 260 10.34 -18.23 5.69
N ALA A 261 11.36 -19.07 5.87
CA ALA A 261 11.85 -19.98 4.84
C ALA A 261 10.77 -20.96 4.41
N GLU A 262 10.07 -21.61 5.35
CA GLU A 262 9.04 -22.59 5.05
C GLU A 262 7.92 -21.99 4.20
N ARG A 263 7.43 -20.80 4.55
CA ARG A 263 6.35 -20.13 3.81
C ARG A 263 6.80 -19.58 2.46
N ALA A 264 8.04 -19.14 2.33
CA ALA A 264 8.52 -18.44 1.12
C ALA A 264 9.29 -19.36 0.14
N LYS A 265 9.89 -20.48 0.59
CA LYS A 265 10.76 -21.31 -0.28
C LYS A 265 10.02 -22.12 -1.33
N ALA A 266 8.80 -22.59 -1.03
CA ALA A 266 8.08 -23.56 -1.87
C ALA A 266 7.92 -23.09 -3.33
N ALA A 267 7.62 -21.78 -3.55
CA ALA A 267 7.52 -21.20 -4.88
C ALA A 267 8.77 -20.40 -5.30
N GLY A 268 9.86 -20.48 -4.53
CA GLY A 268 11.09 -19.74 -4.79
C GLY A 268 10.99 -18.25 -4.46
N TYR A 269 10.17 -17.86 -3.49
CA TYR A 269 10.02 -16.48 -3.02
C TYR A 269 10.88 -16.15 -1.80
N CYS A 270 11.75 -17.08 -1.36
CA CYS A 270 12.80 -16.84 -0.37
C CYS A 270 14.10 -16.47 -1.10
N LEU A 271 14.32 -15.19 -1.34
CA LEU A 271 15.39 -14.67 -2.20
C LEU A 271 16.52 -14.10 -1.33
N SER A 272 17.72 -14.69 -1.45
CA SER A 272 18.93 -14.20 -0.78
C SER A 272 19.92 -13.66 -1.81
N ILE A 273 20.24 -12.38 -1.70
CA ILE A 273 21.15 -11.67 -2.60
C ILE A 273 22.56 -11.74 -2.01
N LYS A 274 23.48 -12.34 -2.73
CA LYS A 274 24.89 -12.45 -2.30
C LYS A 274 25.50 -11.06 -2.08
N ARG A 275 26.33 -10.94 -1.05
CA ARG A 275 27.11 -9.73 -0.79
C ARG A 275 28.13 -9.52 -1.89
N ASP A 276 28.04 -8.38 -2.56
CA ASP A 276 28.97 -7.92 -3.58
C ASP A 276 28.81 -6.39 -3.68
N PRO A 277 29.86 -5.58 -3.43
CA PRO A 277 29.80 -4.12 -3.53
C PRO A 277 29.24 -3.63 -4.87
N ARG A 278 29.51 -4.33 -5.97
CA ARG A 278 29.02 -4.00 -7.31
C ARG A 278 27.49 -4.11 -7.43
N ARG A 279 26.83 -4.81 -6.50
CA ARG A 279 25.36 -4.93 -6.43
C ARG A 279 24.70 -3.83 -5.62
N ASN A 280 25.49 -2.86 -5.13
CA ASN A 280 24.97 -1.71 -4.43
C ASN A 280 24.68 -0.57 -5.41
N TRP A 281 23.45 -0.47 -5.89
CA TRP A 281 23.02 0.58 -6.81
C TRP A 281 23.29 2.00 -6.29
N ARG A 282 23.26 2.23 -4.98
CA ARG A 282 23.50 3.55 -4.38
C ARG A 282 24.96 4.01 -4.48
N LEU A 283 25.88 3.08 -4.71
CA LEU A 283 27.32 3.35 -4.86
C LEU A 283 27.78 3.15 -6.30
N LYS A 284 26.86 2.88 -7.23
CA LYS A 284 27.19 2.75 -8.64
C LYS A 284 27.60 4.12 -9.17
N ASP A 285 28.65 4.14 -9.96
CA ASP A 285 29.18 5.35 -10.63
C ASP A 285 29.71 6.45 -9.67
N ILE A 286 30.06 6.10 -8.41
CA ILE A 286 30.84 7.00 -7.54
C ILE A 286 32.31 6.87 -7.95
N GLU A 287 32.88 7.96 -8.49
CA GLU A 287 34.32 8.09 -8.72
C GLU A 287 35.01 8.32 -7.37
N GLU A 288 35.90 7.43 -6.98
CA GLU A 288 36.84 7.68 -5.87
C GLU A 288 37.99 8.55 -6.43
N VAL A 289 38.07 9.83 -5.98
CA VAL A 289 39.10 10.80 -6.36
C VAL A 289 40.27 10.75 -5.37
#